data_e53323600f26c27593e324363594aab4
#
_entry.id   e53323600f26c27593e324363594aab4
#
_cell.length_a   1.000
_cell.length_b   1.000
_cell.length_c   1.000
_cell.angle_alpha   90.00
_cell.angle_beta   90.00
_cell.angle_gamma   90.00
#
_symmetry.space_group_name_H-M   'P 1'
#
loop_
_entity.id
_entity.type
_entity.pdbx_description
1 polymer ?
#
loop_
_entity_poly.entity_id
_entity_poly.type
_entity_poly.pdbx_seq_one_letter_code
_entity_poly.pdbx_strand_id
1 'polypeptide(L)'
;MALSDERYAELNELCRRFRIDVLTAIHAAQSGHPGGSLSCCEILTYLYQEHMNIDANDAHNPDRDRLVLSKGHAAPMLYRNLAEKGFFPVSEMATLRRMGGLAGHPNMHTPGVEMPGGPLGQGFPAAQGMAMALKLNNSPAKVYAVLGDGELNE
;
A
#
# COMPACT_ATOMS: atom_id res chain seq x y z
N MET A 1 -15.04 2.99 15.87
CA MET A 1 -15.65 1.84 16.58
C MET A 1 -14.51 0.89 16.92
N ALA A 2 -14.49 0.24 18.08
CA ALA A 2 -13.46 -0.77 18.38
C ALA A 2 -13.73 -2.03 17.53
N LEU A 3 -12.66 -2.71 17.10
CA LEU A 3 -12.77 -4.00 16.42
C LEU A 3 -13.34 -5.05 17.38
N SER A 4 -14.10 -6.02 16.85
CA SER A 4 -14.43 -7.23 17.60
C SER A 4 -13.17 -8.11 17.74
N ASP A 5 -13.14 -8.97 18.76
CA ASP A 5 -12.01 -9.90 18.96
C ASP A 5 -11.82 -10.84 17.77
N GLU A 6 -12.92 -11.26 17.15
CA GLU A 6 -12.90 -12.08 15.93
C GLU A 6 -12.24 -11.33 14.76
N ARG A 7 -12.65 -10.10 14.53
CA ARG A 7 -12.09 -9.28 13.44
C ARG A 7 -10.62 -8.96 13.68
N TYR A 8 -10.25 -8.70 14.92
CA TYR A 8 -8.86 -8.52 15.32
C TYR A 8 -8.01 -9.77 15.02
N ALA A 9 -8.52 -10.97 15.35
CA ALA A 9 -7.84 -12.23 15.05
C ALA A 9 -7.69 -12.47 13.53
N GLU A 10 -8.72 -12.17 12.73
CA GLU A 10 -8.65 -12.25 11.27
C GLU A 10 -7.57 -11.33 10.68
N LEU A 11 -7.53 -10.07 11.10
CA LEU A 11 -6.51 -9.13 10.63
C LEU A 11 -5.10 -9.56 11.01
N ASN A 12 -4.90 -10.13 12.21
CA ASN A 12 -3.61 -10.67 12.61
C ASN A 12 -3.18 -11.87 11.74
N GLU A 13 -4.11 -12.75 11.39
CA GLU A 13 -3.80 -13.86 10.48
C GLU A 13 -3.49 -13.38 9.06
N LEU A 14 -4.17 -12.33 8.58
CA LEU A 14 -3.80 -11.65 7.33
C LEU A 14 -2.38 -11.10 7.40
N CYS A 15 -2.04 -10.39 8.47
CA CYS A 15 -0.67 -9.87 8.67
C CYS A 15 0.37 -10.98 8.67
N ARG A 16 0.10 -12.12 9.32
CA ARG A 16 0.99 -13.28 9.32
C ARG A 16 1.21 -13.81 7.90
N ARG A 17 0.14 -14.01 7.14
CA ARG A 17 0.21 -14.47 5.73
C ARG A 17 0.95 -13.47 4.85
N PHE A 18 0.64 -12.19 4.97
CA PHE A 18 1.27 -11.14 4.15
C PHE A 18 2.77 -11.05 4.39
N ARG A 19 3.24 -11.22 5.63
CA ARG A 19 4.67 -11.30 5.92
C ARG A 19 5.34 -12.46 5.21
N ILE A 20 4.72 -13.63 5.22
CA ILE A 20 5.25 -14.82 4.52
C ILE A 20 5.32 -14.57 3.02
N ASP A 21 4.23 -14.08 2.41
CA ASP A 21 4.14 -13.84 0.97
C ASP A 21 5.17 -12.79 0.53
N VAL A 22 5.31 -11.70 1.28
CA VAL A 22 6.27 -10.62 1.01
C VAL A 22 7.72 -11.13 1.11
N LEU A 23 8.05 -11.87 2.16
CA LEU A 23 9.39 -12.45 2.31
C LEU A 23 9.69 -13.47 1.20
N THR A 24 8.73 -14.29 0.82
CA THR A 24 8.85 -15.25 -0.28
C THR A 24 9.10 -14.52 -1.60
N ALA A 25 8.34 -13.47 -1.90
CA ALA A 25 8.50 -12.68 -3.12
C ALA A 25 9.87 -11.97 -3.18
N ILE A 26 10.30 -11.34 -2.08
CA ILE A 26 11.60 -10.68 -1.98
C ILE A 26 12.75 -11.70 -2.13
N HIS A 27 12.64 -12.87 -1.49
CA HIS A 27 13.61 -13.94 -1.61
C HIS A 27 13.71 -14.46 -3.05
N ALA A 28 12.59 -14.70 -3.70
CA ALA A 28 12.55 -15.15 -5.09
C ALA A 28 13.11 -14.11 -6.08
N ALA A 29 12.94 -12.83 -5.77
CA ALA A 29 13.50 -11.71 -6.54
C ALA A 29 15.02 -11.52 -6.28
N GLN A 30 15.57 -12.09 -5.20
CA GLN A 30 16.94 -11.87 -4.72
C GLN A 30 17.28 -10.38 -4.56
N SER A 31 16.27 -9.54 -4.34
CA SER A 31 16.40 -8.08 -4.25
C SER A 31 15.17 -7.48 -3.58
N GLY A 32 15.36 -6.55 -2.67
CA GLY A 32 14.28 -5.82 -2.00
C GLY A 32 14.63 -5.40 -0.58
N HIS A 33 13.63 -4.85 0.11
CA HIS A 33 13.77 -4.23 1.43
C HIS A 33 12.79 -4.86 2.42
N PRO A 34 13.10 -6.04 3.00
CA PRO A 34 12.15 -6.75 3.87
C PRO A 34 11.79 -5.92 5.11
N GLY A 35 12.75 -5.26 5.75
CA GLY A 35 12.50 -4.46 6.95
C GLY A 35 11.47 -3.35 6.74
N GLY A 36 11.62 -2.57 5.66
CA GLY A 36 10.68 -1.50 5.31
C GLY A 36 9.26 -1.99 5.04
N SER A 37 9.13 -3.18 4.41
CA SER A 37 7.84 -3.82 4.15
C SER A 37 7.21 -4.37 5.44
N LEU A 38 7.97 -5.08 6.25
CA LEU A 38 7.46 -5.70 7.48
C LEU A 38 7.03 -4.67 8.52
N SER A 39 7.72 -3.53 8.60
CA SER A 39 7.44 -2.47 9.59
C SER A 39 6.09 -1.78 9.40
N CYS A 40 5.48 -1.85 8.23
CA CYS A 40 4.17 -1.24 7.95
C CYS A 40 3.06 -2.28 7.69
N CYS A 41 3.30 -3.55 7.98
CA CYS A 41 2.37 -4.62 7.69
C CYS A 41 0.99 -4.37 8.32
N GLU A 42 0.92 -4.16 9.64
CA GLU A 42 -0.33 -3.94 10.38
C GLU A 42 -1.02 -2.66 9.92
N ILE A 43 -0.26 -1.60 9.70
CA ILE A 43 -0.79 -0.30 9.27
C ILE A 43 -1.48 -0.45 7.91
N LEU A 44 -0.80 -1.00 6.91
CA LEU A 44 -1.35 -1.18 5.58
C LEU A 44 -2.50 -2.19 5.57
N THR A 45 -2.37 -3.29 6.33
CA THR A 45 -3.44 -4.29 6.42
C THR A 45 -4.70 -3.69 7.03
N TYR A 46 -4.58 -2.96 8.14
CA TYR A 46 -5.73 -2.28 8.74
C TYR A 46 -6.35 -1.26 7.79
N LEU A 47 -5.54 -0.41 7.17
CA LEU A 47 -6.04 0.60 6.24
C LEU A 47 -6.82 -0.02 5.08
N TYR A 48 -6.25 -0.98 4.37
CA TYR A 48 -6.87 -1.57 3.18
C TYR A 48 -8.01 -2.53 3.49
N GLN A 49 -7.89 -3.34 4.53
CA GLN A 49 -8.86 -4.42 4.78
C GLN A 49 -10.00 -4.01 5.72
N GLU A 50 -9.84 -2.88 6.45
CA GLU A 50 -10.81 -2.46 7.46
C GLU A 50 -11.26 -1.01 7.33
N HIS A 51 -10.34 -0.07 7.11
CA HIS A 51 -10.60 1.34 7.40
C HIS A 51 -10.92 2.19 6.17
N MET A 52 -10.18 2.00 5.08
CA MET A 52 -10.31 2.85 3.89
C MET A 52 -11.58 2.53 3.09
N ASN A 53 -12.23 3.59 2.61
CA ASN A 53 -13.27 3.48 1.60
C ASN A 53 -12.62 3.25 0.23
N ILE A 54 -12.36 1.99 -0.12
CA ILE A 54 -11.72 1.59 -1.37
C ILE A 54 -12.33 0.27 -1.86
N ASP A 55 -12.70 0.23 -3.14
CA ASP A 55 -13.22 -0.97 -3.82
C ASP A 55 -12.44 -1.18 -5.13
N ALA A 56 -11.89 -2.38 -5.30
CA ALA A 56 -11.16 -2.76 -6.52
C ALA A 56 -12.07 -2.82 -7.75
N ASN A 57 -13.37 -3.09 -7.56
CA ASN A 57 -14.36 -3.10 -8.66
C ASN A 57 -14.78 -1.69 -9.09
N ASP A 58 -14.52 -0.68 -8.27
CA ASP A 58 -14.77 0.74 -8.57
C ASP A 58 -13.53 1.58 -8.28
N ALA A 59 -12.40 1.15 -8.85
CA ALA A 59 -11.09 1.73 -8.63
C ALA A 59 -10.95 3.20 -9.09
N HIS A 60 -11.88 3.69 -9.90
CA HIS A 60 -11.90 5.06 -10.40
C HIS A 60 -12.90 5.97 -9.70
N ASN A 61 -13.58 5.49 -8.65
CA ASN A 61 -14.49 6.30 -7.84
C ASN A 61 -13.78 7.58 -7.35
N PRO A 62 -14.30 8.78 -7.68
CA PRO A 62 -13.66 10.03 -7.26
C PRO A 62 -13.67 10.22 -5.74
N ASP A 63 -14.64 9.62 -5.05
CA ASP A 63 -14.84 9.74 -3.60
C ASP A 63 -14.20 8.60 -2.80
N ARG A 64 -13.42 7.71 -3.46
CA ARG A 64 -12.63 6.71 -2.75
C ARG A 64 -11.45 7.33 -2.01
N ASP A 65 -11.05 6.71 -0.92
CA ASP A 65 -9.83 7.08 -0.21
C ASP A 65 -8.57 6.77 -1.05
N ARG A 66 -7.49 7.47 -0.77
CA ARG A 66 -6.21 7.33 -1.45
C ARG A 66 -5.10 7.04 -0.44
N LEU A 67 -4.16 6.17 -0.84
CA LEU A 67 -2.97 5.89 -0.05
C LEU A 67 -1.71 6.18 -0.85
N VAL A 68 -0.84 7.01 -0.29
CA VAL A 68 0.51 7.28 -0.81
C VAL A 68 1.53 6.59 0.09
N LEU A 69 2.22 5.60 -0.46
CA LEU A 69 3.36 4.96 0.19
C LEU A 69 4.62 5.79 -0.09
N SER A 70 4.91 6.77 0.76
CA SER A 70 6.03 7.69 0.58
C SER A 70 7.37 6.95 0.66
N LYS A 71 7.52 6.02 1.63
CA LYS A 71 8.64 5.08 1.66
C LYS A 71 8.49 3.98 0.60
N GLY A 72 8.68 4.33 -0.66
CA GLY A 72 8.40 3.47 -1.81
C GLY A 72 9.10 2.11 -1.81
N HIS A 73 10.20 1.94 -1.07
CA HIS A 73 10.90 0.67 -0.90
C HIS A 73 10.08 -0.39 -0.16
N ALA A 74 8.99 -0.01 0.52
CA ALA A 74 8.04 -0.92 1.15
C ALA A 74 6.94 -1.43 0.18
N ALA A 75 7.08 -1.20 -1.12
CA ALA A 75 6.14 -1.60 -2.16
C ALA A 75 5.64 -3.06 -2.07
N PRO A 76 6.44 -4.07 -1.73
CA PRO A 76 5.94 -5.44 -1.63
C PRO A 76 4.77 -5.60 -0.66
N MET A 77 4.77 -4.88 0.48
CA MET A 77 3.65 -4.92 1.42
C MET A 77 2.41 -4.18 0.90
N LEU A 78 2.60 -3.07 0.18
CA LEU A 78 1.52 -2.39 -0.52
C LEU A 78 0.87 -3.32 -1.56
N TYR A 79 1.68 -3.95 -2.41
CA TYR A 79 1.19 -4.85 -3.45
C TYR A 79 0.41 -6.04 -2.86
N ARG A 80 0.90 -6.61 -1.75
CA ARG A 80 0.20 -7.71 -1.12
C ARG A 80 -1.18 -7.30 -0.59
N ASN A 81 -1.30 -6.10 -0.06
CA ASN A 81 -2.59 -5.54 0.38
C ASN A 81 -3.53 -5.23 -0.79
N LEU A 82 -3.01 -4.67 -1.88
CA LEU A 82 -3.79 -4.42 -3.10
C LEU A 82 -4.30 -5.72 -3.73
N ALA A 83 -3.45 -6.75 -3.77
CA ALA A 83 -3.86 -8.08 -4.26
C ALA A 83 -4.94 -8.71 -3.39
N GLU A 84 -4.84 -8.64 -2.05
CA GLU A 84 -5.90 -9.12 -1.16
C GLU A 84 -7.22 -8.37 -1.35
N LYS A 85 -7.13 -7.06 -1.63
CA LYS A 85 -8.30 -6.23 -1.91
C LYS A 85 -8.92 -6.50 -3.28
N GLY A 86 -8.23 -7.25 -4.16
CA GLY A 86 -8.75 -7.67 -5.46
C GLY A 86 -8.32 -6.82 -6.66
N PHE A 87 -7.37 -5.88 -6.50
CA PHE A 87 -6.87 -5.07 -7.62
C PHE A 87 -6.14 -5.90 -8.67
N PHE A 88 -5.51 -7.00 -8.27
CA PHE A 88 -4.87 -7.98 -9.15
C PHE A 88 -4.70 -9.32 -8.40
N PRO A 89 -4.44 -10.44 -9.10
CA PRO A 89 -4.28 -11.73 -8.45
C PRO A 89 -3.06 -11.78 -7.52
N VAL A 90 -3.18 -12.47 -6.38
CA VAL A 90 -2.06 -12.67 -5.42
C VAL A 90 -0.85 -13.35 -6.06
N SER A 91 -1.06 -14.18 -7.10
CA SER A 91 0.00 -14.83 -7.87
C SER A 91 0.98 -13.85 -8.52
N GLU A 92 0.56 -12.61 -8.77
CA GLU A 92 1.44 -11.56 -9.31
C GLU A 92 2.60 -11.22 -8.37
N MET A 93 2.49 -11.50 -7.07
CA MET A 93 3.60 -11.34 -6.12
C MET A 93 4.86 -12.09 -6.55
N ALA A 94 4.73 -13.20 -7.28
CA ALA A 94 5.85 -13.97 -7.81
C ALA A 94 6.62 -13.25 -8.94
N THR A 95 6.04 -12.18 -9.50
CA THR A 95 6.65 -11.38 -10.58
C THR A 95 7.45 -10.18 -10.05
N LEU A 96 7.59 -10.04 -8.73
CA LEU A 96 8.27 -8.91 -8.10
C LEU A 96 9.66 -8.70 -8.71
N ARG A 97 9.94 -7.46 -9.18
CA ARG A 97 11.20 -7.02 -9.80
C ARG A 97 11.58 -7.79 -11.08
N ARG A 98 10.65 -8.51 -11.70
CA ARG A 98 10.82 -9.11 -13.01
C ARG A 98 10.33 -8.16 -14.10
N MET A 99 10.92 -8.25 -15.28
CA MET A 99 10.50 -7.45 -16.44
C MET A 99 9.03 -7.77 -16.77
N GLY A 100 8.21 -6.73 -16.88
CA GLY A 100 6.76 -6.84 -17.13
C GLY A 100 5.93 -7.22 -15.90
N GLY A 101 6.55 -7.44 -14.74
CA GLY A 101 5.86 -7.75 -13.49
C GLY A 101 5.82 -6.56 -12.52
N LEU A 102 5.56 -6.88 -11.24
CA LEU A 102 5.51 -5.88 -10.17
C LEU A 102 6.87 -5.20 -9.97
N ALA A 103 6.88 -3.87 -10.06
CA ALA A 103 8.10 -3.08 -9.91
C ALA A 103 8.63 -3.10 -8.47
N GLY A 104 9.91 -2.85 -8.28
CA GLY A 104 10.53 -2.78 -6.95
C GLY A 104 10.10 -1.59 -6.10
N HIS A 105 9.54 -0.56 -6.72
CA HIS A 105 8.92 0.61 -6.12
C HIS A 105 7.56 0.84 -6.76
N PRO A 106 6.60 1.51 -6.08
CA PRO A 106 5.28 1.76 -6.64
C PRO A 106 5.37 2.48 -7.98
N ASN A 107 4.56 2.07 -8.96
CA ASN A 107 4.35 2.79 -10.20
C ASN A 107 2.87 2.80 -10.57
N MET A 108 2.45 3.77 -11.36
CA MET A 108 1.04 3.98 -11.71
C MET A 108 0.50 2.98 -12.74
N HIS A 109 1.33 2.08 -13.26
CA HIS A 109 0.86 0.97 -14.10
C HIS A 109 0.32 -0.19 -13.25
N THR A 110 0.67 -0.22 -11.95
CA THR A 110 0.14 -1.22 -11.01
C THR A 110 -1.24 -0.76 -10.52
N PRO A 111 -2.31 -1.54 -10.74
CA PRO A 111 -3.65 -1.18 -10.30
C PRO A 111 -3.71 -0.86 -8.80
N GLY A 112 -4.39 0.22 -8.45
CA GLY A 112 -4.55 0.68 -7.05
C GLY A 112 -3.38 1.50 -6.50
N VAL A 113 -2.32 1.73 -7.27
CA VAL A 113 -1.22 2.63 -6.89
C VAL A 113 -1.56 4.07 -7.28
N GLU A 114 -1.54 4.98 -6.32
CA GLU A 114 -1.93 6.39 -6.50
C GLU A 114 -0.78 7.25 -7.02
N MET A 115 0.45 6.91 -6.67
CA MET A 115 1.62 7.70 -6.97
C MET A 115 2.85 6.80 -7.14
N PRO A 116 3.73 7.08 -8.12
CA PRO A 116 5.00 6.38 -8.20
C PRO A 116 5.86 6.74 -6.98
N GLY A 117 6.65 5.78 -6.51
CA GLY A 117 7.56 5.95 -5.37
C GLY A 117 8.99 5.65 -5.76
N GLY A 118 9.91 6.02 -4.85
CA GLY A 118 11.35 5.75 -5.00
C GLY A 118 12.14 6.77 -4.20
N PRO A 119 12.24 8.03 -4.66
CA PRO A 119 12.89 9.09 -3.88
C PRO A 119 12.13 9.35 -2.58
N LEU A 120 12.83 9.30 -1.45
CA LEU A 120 12.27 9.61 -0.13
C LEU A 120 11.89 11.10 -0.04
N GLY A 121 10.93 11.41 0.82
CA GLY A 121 10.46 12.77 1.05
C GLY A 121 9.47 13.30 0.00
N GLN A 122 9.35 12.71 -1.18
CA GLN A 122 8.50 13.22 -2.26
C GLN A 122 7.04 12.78 -2.17
N GLY A 123 6.76 11.64 -1.56
CA GLY A 123 5.38 11.15 -1.44
C GLY A 123 4.52 11.99 -0.53
N PHE A 124 5.09 12.52 0.55
CA PHE A 124 4.36 13.31 1.52
C PHE A 124 3.80 14.63 0.95
N PRO A 125 4.57 15.51 0.31
CA PRO A 125 4.03 16.72 -0.30
C PRO A 125 3.02 16.42 -1.43
N ALA A 126 3.21 15.33 -2.17
CA ALA A 126 2.20 14.92 -3.16
C ALA A 126 0.88 14.51 -2.48
N ALA A 127 0.93 13.76 -1.38
CA ALA A 127 -0.25 13.42 -0.59
C ALA A 127 -0.95 14.67 -0.03
N GLN A 128 -0.19 15.68 0.40
CA GLN A 128 -0.74 16.97 0.81
C GLN A 128 -1.48 17.66 -0.34
N GLY A 129 -0.88 17.69 -1.55
CA GLY A 129 -1.52 18.25 -2.74
C GLY A 129 -2.84 17.54 -3.08
N MET A 130 -2.86 16.18 -3.01
CA MET A 130 -4.07 15.40 -3.19
C MET A 130 -5.15 15.75 -2.16
N ALA A 131 -4.77 15.84 -0.88
CA ALA A 131 -5.70 16.19 0.21
C ALA A 131 -6.27 17.61 0.04
N MET A 132 -5.44 18.56 -0.37
CA MET A 132 -5.90 19.92 -0.67
C MET A 132 -6.89 19.95 -1.84
N ALA A 133 -6.62 19.22 -2.91
CA ALA A 133 -7.52 19.12 -4.06
C ALA A 133 -8.88 18.51 -3.67
N LEU A 134 -8.87 17.41 -2.89
CA LEU A 134 -10.10 16.80 -2.39
C LEU A 134 -10.91 17.79 -1.53
N LYS A 135 -10.23 18.52 -0.64
CA LYS A 135 -10.88 19.53 0.21
C LYS A 135 -11.48 20.68 -0.61
N LEU A 136 -10.77 21.17 -1.63
CA LEU A 136 -11.30 22.21 -2.54
C LEU A 136 -12.53 21.74 -3.33
N ASN A 137 -12.58 20.46 -3.67
CA ASN A 137 -13.70 19.84 -4.38
C ASN A 137 -14.86 19.38 -3.45
N ASN A 138 -14.76 19.63 -2.14
CA ASN A 138 -15.71 19.15 -1.13
C ASN A 138 -15.92 17.62 -1.17
N SER A 139 -14.89 16.84 -1.59
CA SER A 139 -14.95 15.38 -1.58
C SER A 139 -14.88 14.83 -0.15
N PRO A 140 -15.63 13.76 0.17
CA PRO A 140 -15.54 13.07 1.45
C PRO A 140 -14.29 12.20 1.59
N ALA A 141 -13.57 11.96 0.48
CA ALA A 141 -12.41 11.08 0.43
C ALA A 141 -11.24 11.60 1.29
N LYS A 142 -10.49 10.67 1.85
CA LYS A 142 -9.30 10.94 2.66
C LYS A 142 -8.04 10.53 1.93
N VAL A 143 -6.93 11.14 2.30
CA VAL A 143 -5.59 10.75 1.84
C VAL A 143 -4.79 10.26 3.03
N TYR A 144 -4.24 9.06 2.91
CA TYR A 144 -3.34 8.44 3.88
C TYR A 144 -1.93 8.45 3.31
N ALA A 145 -0.97 8.92 4.08
CA ALA A 145 0.46 8.87 3.72
C ALA A 145 1.21 8.01 4.72
N VAL A 146 1.98 7.03 4.22
CA VAL A 146 2.82 6.16 5.06
C VAL A 146 4.28 6.51 4.79
N LEU A 147 4.94 7.03 5.83
CA LEU A 147 6.32 7.50 5.80
C LEU A 147 7.23 6.60 6.63
N GLY A 148 8.53 6.65 6.33
CA GLY A 148 9.57 6.16 7.23
C GLY A 148 9.98 7.26 8.21
N ASP A 149 10.46 6.86 9.39
CA ASP A 149 10.97 7.80 10.40
C ASP A 149 12.18 8.57 9.90
N GLY A 150 13.13 7.91 9.25
CA GLY A 150 14.29 8.55 8.63
C GLY A 150 13.93 9.47 7.46
N GLU A 151 12.87 9.14 6.72
CA GLU A 151 12.37 9.93 5.60
C GLU A 151 11.88 11.33 6.02
N LEU A 152 11.50 11.51 7.26
CA LEU A 152 11.05 12.81 7.78
C LEU A 152 12.15 13.87 7.83
N ASN A 153 13.41 13.49 7.59
CA ASN A 153 14.55 14.41 7.52
C ASN A 153 14.91 14.84 6.08
N GLU A 154 14.17 14.36 5.09
CA GLU A 154 14.41 14.71 3.68
C GLU A 154 13.87 16.11 3.30
#